data_bec52b97997b8e4546a110a58ef6ffd8
#
_entry.id   bec52b97997b8e4546a110a58ef6ffd8
#
_cell.length_a   1.000
_cell.length_b   1.000
_cell.length_c   1.000
_cell.angle_alpha   90.00
_cell.angle_beta   90.00
_cell.angle_gamma   90.00
#
_symmetry.space_group_name_H-M   'P 1'
#
loop_
_entity.id
_entity.type
_entity.pdbx_description
1 polymer ?
#
loop_
_entity_poly.entity_id
_entity_poly.type
_entity_poly.pdbx_seq_one_letter_code
_entity_poly.pdbx_strand_id
1 'polypeptide(L)'
;EPFLDRKHYVLLEYLIKNNQTSTYIHYNTNGSIYPSELIEILNKFDRVGISFSIDNIAQKFDYERFGSNWDIVSTNLKKFSNLNRSKFTFDLHPTISVLNILDADDIKTLADELDFGIYFNRLDTPDYFNVLNIPAGKRNFVINRLNQSKHKIVTDLTAMISTEVVYNLNQEFWLEINRIDKVRKENFVTTYPEMSALMRSDDRNL
;
A
#
# COMPACT_ATOMS: atom_id res chain seq x y z
N GLU A 1 -2.71 7.17 -13.44
CA GLU A 1 -1.93 5.98 -13.81
C GLU A 1 -0.96 6.33 -14.94
N PRO A 2 0.37 6.40 -14.67
CA PRO A 2 1.34 6.91 -15.65
C PRO A 2 1.45 6.04 -16.90
N PHE A 3 1.15 4.76 -16.80
CA PHE A 3 1.25 3.82 -17.92
C PHE A 3 0.16 4.02 -18.99
N LEU A 4 -0.86 4.84 -18.70
CA LEU A 4 -1.91 5.22 -19.65
C LEU A 4 -1.58 6.48 -20.46
N ASP A 5 -0.63 7.30 -19.99
CA ASP A 5 -0.29 8.55 -20.69
C ASP A 5 0.70 8.30 -21.81
N ARG A 6 0.18 8.32 -23.04
CA ARG A 6 1.00 8.16 -24.26
C ARG A 6 1.99 9.31 -24.50
N LYS A 7 1.82 10.47 -23.89
CA LYS A 7 2.69 11.62 -24.14
C LYS A 7 4.10 11.40 -23.62
N HIS A 8 4.26 10.68 -22.48
CA HIS A 8 5.58 10.42 -21.97
C HIS A 8 6.37 9.38 -22.78
N TYR A 9 5.68 8.52 -23.58
CA TYR A 9 6.38 7.65 -24.55
C TYR A 9 7.20 8.48 -25.54
N VAL A 10 6.64 9.58 -26.01
CA VAL A 10 7.34 10.52 -26.93
C VAL A 10 8.60 11.09 -26.23
N LEU A 11 8.49 11.43 -24.93
CA LEU A 11 9.65 11.90 -24.15
C LEU A 11 10.72 10.82 -24.04
N LEU A 12 10.34 9.57 -23.72
CA LEU A 12 11.29 8.46 -23.62
C LEU A 12 12.01 8.20 -24.95
N GLU A 13 11.26 8.19 -26.06
CA GLU A 13 11.84 8.04 -27.40
C GLU A 13 12.79 9.20 -27.75
N TYR A 14 12.43 10.42 -27.36
CA TYR A 14 13.32 11.58 -27.51
C TYR A 14 14.61 11.40 -26.72
N LEU A 15 14.55 10.94 -25.48
CA LEU A 15 15.74 10.67 -24.65
C LEU A 15 16.63 9.59 -25.30
N ILE A 16 16.03 8.51 -25.80
CA ILE A 16 16.75 7.43 -26.49
C ILE A 16 17.45 7.96 -27.75
N LYS A 17 16.71 8.73 -28.59
CA LYS A 17 17.26 9.31 -29.82
C LYS A 17 18.45 10.25 -29.58
N ASN A 18 18.48 10.90 -28.41
CA ASN A 18 19.56 11.80 -28.01
C ASN A 18 20.65 11.15 -27.12
N ASN A 19 20.72 9.81 -27.08
CA ASN A 19 21.69 9.05 -26.29
C ASN A 19 21.62 9.36 -24.76
N GLN A 20 20.43 9.67 -24.20
CA GLN A 20 20.20 9.99 -22.80
C GLN A 20 19.65 8.78 -22.02
N THR A 21 20.08 7.57 -22.37
CA THR A 21 19.58 6.33 -21.73
C THR A 21 20.14 6.10 -20.31
N SER A 22 21.15 6.87 -19.90
CA SER A 22 21.65 6.89 -18.52
C SER A 22 20.71 7.65 -17.55
N THR A 23 19.70 8.34 -18.07
CA THR A 23 18.67 8.99 -17.25
C THR A 23 17.93 7.93 -16.43
N TYR A 24 17.87 8.12 -15.09
CA TYR A 24 17.05 7.28 -14.22
C TYR A 24 15.57 7.58 -14.42
N ILE A 25 14.80 6.58 -14.80
CA ILE A 25 13.36 6.68 -14.96
C ILE A 25 12.68 6.04 -13.75
N HIS A 26 11.72 6.74 -13.15
CA HIS A 26 10.98 6.23 -11.99
C HIS A 26 9.47 6.45 -12.15
N TYR A 27 8.69 5.41 -11.82
CA TYR A 27 7.24 5.45 -11.83
C TYR A 27 6.65 5.10 -10.47
N ASN A 28 5.55 5.77 -10.11
CA ASN A 28 4.62 5.30 -9.11
C ASN A 28 3.35 4.83 -9.81
N THR A 29 2.90 3.61 -9.52
CA THR A 29 1.76 2.98 -10.18
C THR A 29 0.89 2.21 -9.18
N ASN A 30 -0.39 2.04 -9.51
CA ASN A 30 -1.29 1.17 -8.75
C ASN A 30 -1.16 -0.32 -9.15
N GLY A 31 -0.33 -0.65 -10.14
CA GLY A 31 -0.10 -2.02 -10.59
C GLY A 31 -1.22 -2.64 -11.43
N SER A 32 -2.29 -1.90 -11.73
CA SER A 32 -3.45 -2.43 -12.47
C SER A 32 -3.14 -2.76 -13.93
N ILE A 33 -2.04 -2.25 -14.47
CA ILE A 33 -1.66 -2.39 -15.87
C ILE A 33 -0.24 -2.94 -15.98
N TYR A 34 -0.03 -3.91 -16.85
CA TYR A 34 1.29 -4.33 -17.31
C TYR A 34 1.53 -3.81 -18.73
N PRO A 35 2.31 -2.73 -18.91
CA PRO A 35 2.43 -2.03 -20.19
C PRO A 35 3.55 -2.64 -21.04
N SER A 36 3.33 -3.74 -21.73
CA SER A 36 4.37 -4.48 -22.49
C SER A 36 5.15 -3.59 -23.45
N GLU A 37 4.46 -2.73 -24.22
CA GLU A 37 5.10 -1.77 -25.14
C GLU A 37 6.04 -0.78 -24.40
N LEU A 38 5.60 -0.25 -23.27
CA LEU A 38 6.43 0.64 -22.45
C LEU A 38 7.64 -0.09 -21.88
N ILE A 39 7.49 -1.34 -21.44
CA ILE A 39 8.60 -2.15 -20.92
C ILE A 39 9.67 -2.36 -22.00
N GLU A 40 9.29 -2.56 -23.26
CA GLU A 40 10.24 -2.63 -24.37
C GLU A 40 11.05 -1.33 -24.55
N ILE A 41 10.37 -0.20 -24.41
CA ILE A 41 11.05 1.13 -24.44
C ILE A 41 11.97 1.29 -23.23
N LEU A 42 11.48 0.97 -22.03
CA LEU A 42 12.22 1.10 -20.77
C LEU A 42 13.47 0.20 -20.72
N ASN A 43 13.45 -0.95 -21.36
CA ASN A 43 14.60 -1.83 -21.49
C ASN A 43 15.82 -1.16 -22.17
N LYS A 44 15.62 -0.05 -22.88
CA LYS A 44 16.71 0.73 -23.50
C LYS A 44 17.43 1.63 -22.50
N PHE A 45 16.85 1.88 -21.32
CA PHE A 45 17.48 2.67 -20.26
C PHE A 45 18.35 1.81 -19.35
N ASP A 46 19.36 2.45 -18.73
CA ASP A 46 20.30 1.77 -17.86
C ASP A 46 19.66 1.38 -16.52
N ARG A 47 18.78 2.24 -15.98
CA ARG A 47 18.10 2.03 -14.69
C ARG A 47 16.68 2.54 -14.72
N VAL A 48 15.74 1.70 -14.25
CA VAL A 48 14.32 2.00 -14.13
C VAL A 48 13.82 1.57 -12.76
N GLY A 49 13.19 2.46 -12.01
CA GLY A 49 12.51 2.16 -10.74
C GLY A 49 11.01 2.16 -10.93
N ILE A 50 10.32 1.22 -10.33
CA ILE A 50 8.85 1.20 -10.32
C ILE A 50 8.39 0.92 -8.89
N SER A 51 7.68 1.88 -8.31
CA SER A 51 7.08 1.75 -6.99
C SER A 51 5.58 1.48 -7.13
N PHE A 52 5.13 0.43 -6.46
CA PHE A 52 3.74 0.00 -6.48
C PHE A 52 3.02 0.45 -5.21
N SER A 53 1.92 1.18 -5.39
CA SER A 53 1.07 1.60 -4.29
C SER A 53 0.15 0.45 -3.86
N ILE A 54 0.67 -0.48 -3.06
CA ILE A 54 -0.04 -1.67 -2.57
C ILE A 54 -0.21 -1.52 -1.07
N ASP A 55 -1.44 -1.24 -0.62
CA ASP A 55 -1.73 -0.98 0.79
C ASP A 55 -2.14 -2.23 1.56
N ASN A 56 -2.59 -3.28 0.86
CA ASN A 56 -2.97 -4.57 1.44
C ASN A 56 -2.94 -5.68 0.37
N ILE A 57 -3.42 -6.89 0.70
CA ILE A 57 -3.51 -8.04 -0.20
C ILE A 57 -4.94 -8.59 -0.26
N ALA A 58 -5.24 -9.37 -1.29
CA ALA A 58 -6.51 -10.07 -1.47
C ALA A 58 -7.75 -9.16 -1.31
N GLN A 59 -8.79 -9.63 -0.63
CA GLN A 59 -10.03 -8.89 -0.44
C GLN A 59 -9.83 -7.55 0.26
N LYS A 60 -8.85 -7.43 1.17
CA LYS A 60 -8.54 -6.17 1.84
C LYS A 60 -7.98 -5.13 0.88
N PHE A 61 -7.14 -5.55 -0.07
CA PHE A 61 -6.67 -4.66 -1.14
C PHE A 61 -7.85 -4.12 -1.98
N ASP A 62 -8.79 -4.98 -2.37
CA ASP A 62 -9.95 -4.58 -3.16
C ASP A 62 -10.82 -3.57 -2.41
N TYR A 63 -10.98 -3.76 -1.08
CA TYR A 63 -11.69 -2.82 -0.21
C TYR A 63 -10.97 -1.46 -0.10
N GLU A 64 -9.66 -1.43 0.14
CA GLU A 64 -8.90 -0.19 0.27
C GLU A 64 -8.78 0.57 -1.06
N ARG A 65 -8.64 -0.18 -2.16
CA ARG A 65 -8.45 0.37 -3.51
C ARG A 65 -9.64 0.07 -4.41
N PHE A 66 -10.79 0.61 -4.02
CA PHE A 66 -12.05 0.42 -4.74
C PHE A 66 -11.90 0.67 -6.25
N GLY A 67 -12.41 -0.27 -7.06
CA GLY A 67 -12.29 -0.27 -8.52
C GLY A 67 -11.01 -0.93 -9.04
N SER A 68 -10.09 -1.33 -8.17
CA SER A 68 -8.99 -2.25 -8.49
C SER A 68 -9.43 -3.72 -8.33
N ASN A 69 -8.59 -4.64 -8.80
CA ASN A 69 -8.83 -6.07 -8.65
C ASN A 69 -7.51 -6.75 -8.29
N TRP A 70 -7.46 -7.42 -7.14
CA TRP A 70 -6.25 -8.04 -6.62
C TRP A 70 -5.69 -9.12 -7.55
N ASP A 71 -6.53 -9.93 -8.19
CA ASP A 71 -6.06 -11.02 -9.07
C ASP A 71 -5.31 -10.45 -10.27
N ILE A 72 -5.79 -9.32 -10.81
CA ILE A 72 -5.12 -8.59 -11.90
C ILE A 72 -3.79 -8.01 -11.39
N VAL A 73 -3.83 -7.30 -10.27
CA VAL A 73 -2.65 -6.62 -9.73
C VAL A 73 -1.58 -7.62 -9.33
N SER A 74 -1.92 -8.67 -8.58
CA SER A 74 -0.97 -9.71 -8.16
C SER A 74 -0.34 -10.44 -9.36
N THR A 75 -1.14 -10.69 -10.42
CA THR A 75 -0.63 -11.24 -11.68
C THR A 75 0.36 -10.30 -12.35
N ASN A 76 0.07 -8.99 -12.36
CA ASN A 76 0.98 -8.00 -12.93
C ASN A 76 2.28 -7.86 -12.11
N LEU A 77 2.19 -7.83 -10.77
CA LEU A 77 3.38 -7.81 -9.90
C LEU A 77 4.31 -8.99 -10.20
N LYS A 78 3.76 -10.20 -10.38
CA LYS A 78 4.54 -11.39 -10.78
C LYS A 78 5.18 -11.24 -12.17
N LYS A 79 4.54 -10.55 -13.11
CA LYS A 79 5.17 -10.25 -14.42
C LYS A 79 6.32 -9.26 -14.26
N PHE A 80 6.15 -8.22 -13.43
CA PHE A 80 7.23 -7.27 -13.15
C PHE A 80 8.42 -7.94 -12.44
N SER A 81 8.20 -8.84 -11.48
CA SER A 81 9.28 -9.53 -10.76
C SER A 81 10.17 -10.38 -11.69
N ASN A 82 9.66 -10.79 -12.85
CA ASN A 82 10.42 -11.55 -13.85
C ASN A 82 11.26 -10.67 -14.80
N LEU A 83 11.21 -9.34 -14.67
CA LEU A 83 12.03 -8.46 -15.50
C LEU A 83 13.50 -8.47 -15.04
N ASN A 84 14.40 -8.03 -15.94
CA ASN A 84 15.84 -8.00 -15.68
C ASN A 84 16.18 -7.10 -14.48
N ARG A 85 16.53 -7.70 -13.35
CA ARG A 85 16.85 -7.03 -12.08
C ARG A 85 18.12 -6.18 -12.11
N SER A 86 19.00 -6.35 -13.11
CA SER A 86 20.14 -5.46 -13.29
C SER A 86 19.74 -4.06 -13.81
N LYS A 87 18.54 -3.93 -14.38
CA LYS A 87 18.01 -2.67 -14.93
C LYS A 87 16.81 -2.17 -14.12
N PHE A 88 15.93 -3.07 -13.69
CA PHE A 88 14.69 -2.74 -13.01
C PHE A 88 14.79 -2.96 -11.50
N THR A 89 14.42 -1.95 -10.75
CA THR A 89 14.20 -2.05 -9.30
C THR A 89 12.71 -1.84 -9.00
N PHE A 90 12.21 -2.59 -8.04
CA PHE A 90 10.79 -2.56 -7.67
C PHE A 90 10.64 -2.41 -6.16
N ASP A 91 9.66 -1.60 -5.77
CA ASP A 91 9.33 -1.37 -4.37
C ASP A 91 7.83 -1.39 -4.15
N LEU A 92 7.36 -1.90 -3.02
CA LEU A 92 6.01 -1.68 -2.53
C LEU A 92 6.00 -0.44 -1.63
N HIS A 93 5.04 0.45 -1.85
CA HIS A 93 4.85 1.68 -1.08
C HIS A 93 3.48 1.70 -0.41
N PRO A 94 3.21 0.83 0.57
CA PRO A 94 1.98 0.87 1.35
C PRO A 94 1.91 2.14 2.20
N THR A 95 0.70 2.70 2.28
CA THR A 95 0.39 3.80 3.20
C THR A 95 -0.31 3.22 4.43
N ILE A 96 0.41 3.18 5.55
CA ILE A 96 -0.08 2.60 6.80
C ILE A 96 -1.16 3.48 7.43
N SER A 97 -2.28 2.84 7.69
CA SER A 97 -3.50 3.40 8.26
C SER A 97 -4.12 2.45 9.29
N VAL A 98 -5.24 2.85 9.90
CA VAL A 98 -6.07 1.96 10.72
C VAL A 98 -6.47 0.69 9.95
N LEU A 99 -6.65 0.76 8.62
CA LEU A 99 -7.13 -0.37 7.84
C LEU A 99 -6.11 -1.51 7.73
N ASN A 100 -4.82 -1.18 7.63
CA ASN A 100 -3.81 -2.16 7.22
C ASN A 100 -2.64 -2.36 8.20
N ILE A 101 -2.58 -1.63 9.30
CA ILE A 101 -1.44 -1.77 10.24
C ILE A 101 -1.28 -3.18 10.80
N LEU A 102 -2.38 -3.94 10.96
CA LEU A 102 -2.33 -5.33 11.42
C LEU A 102 -1.83 -6.30 10.34
N ASP A 103 -1.87 -5.88 9.08
CA ASP A 103 -1.53 -6.68 7.91
C ASP A 103 -0.12 -6.34 7.36
N ALA A 104 0.62 -5.47 8.06
CA ALA A 104 1.93 -5.01 7.61
C ALA A 104 2.94 -6.16 7.38
N ASP A 105 2.84 -7.24 8.16
CA ASP A 105 3.68 -8.43 8.00
C ASP A 105 3.34 -9.22 6.74
N ASP A 106 2.06 -9.32 6.38
CA ASP A 106 1.61 -9.97 5.15
C ASP A 106 2.05 -9.20 3.91
N ILE A 107 1.97 -7.85 3.96
CA ILE A 107 2.44 -6.98 2.87
C ILE A 107 3.96 -7.11 2.71
N LYS A 108 4.70 -7.17 3.82
CA LYS A 108 6.16 -7.39 3.78
C LYS A 108 6.51 -8.77 3.24
N THR A 109 5.74 -9.79 3.59
CA THR A 109 5.92 -11.15 3.07
C THR A 109 5.72 -11.17 1.56
N LEU A 110 4.69 -10.50 1.04
CA LEU A 110 4.50 -10.34 -0.41
C LEU A 110 5.71 -9.67 -1.08
N ALA A 111 6.26 -8.62 -0.47
CA ALA A 111 7.45 -7.96 -1.01
C ALA A 111 8.65 -8.92 -1.10
N ASP A 112 8.86 -9.74 -0.08
CA ASP A 112 9.93 -10.74 -0.07
C ASP A 112 9.73 -11.84 -1.13
N GLU A 113 8.50 -12.34 -1.28
CA GLU A 113 8.16 -13.34 -2.30
C GLU A 113 8.43 -12.85 -3.73
N LEU A 114 8.26 -11.55 -3.97
CA LEU A 114 8.50 -10.91 -5.26
C LEU A 114 9.93 -10.41 -5.44
N ASP A 115 10.77 -10.48 -4.42
CA ASP A 115 12.09 -9.83 -4.37
C ASP A 115 11.97 -8.31 -4.62
N PHE A 116 10.99 -7.65 -3.99
CA PHE A 116 10.77 -6.22 -4.05
C PHE A 116 11.25 -5.56 -2.75
N GLY A 117 11.74 -4.32 -2.87
CA GLY A 117 11.90 -3.43 -1.72
C GLY A 117 10.52 -3.07 -1.12
N ILE A 118 10.52 -2.50 0.09
CA ILE A 118 9.31 -1.98 0.71
C ILE A 118 9.63 -0.71 1.47
N TYR A 119 8.72 0.28 1.39
CA TYR A 119 8.76 1.50 2.16
C TYR A 119 7.37 1.83 2.69
N PHE A 120 7.19 1.78 4.01
CA PHE A 120 5.94 2.11 4.67
C PHE A 120 5.79 3.63 4.83
N ASN A 121 4.79 4.21 4.15
CA ASN A 121 4.38 5.59 4.38
C ASN A 121 3.39 5.63 5.55
N ARG A 122 3.30 6.76 6.24
CA ARG A 122 2.25 7.00 7.23
C ARG A 122 1.11 7.78 6.58
N LEU A 123 -0.14 7.36 6.84
CA LEU A 123 -1.31 8.17 6.51
C LEU A 123 -1.43 9.33 7.49
N ASP A 124 -1.33 10.56 6.99
CA ASP A 124 -1.53 11.75 7.81
C ASP A 124 -2.99 12.23 7.79
N THR A 125 -3.63 12.18 6.62
CA THR A 125 -5.03 12.59 6.44
C THR A 125 -5.78 11.61 5.54
N PRO A 126 -7.08 11.35 5.79
CA PRO A 126 -7.89 11.93 6.85
C PRO A 126 -7.59 11.32 8.25
N ASP A 127 -7.66 12.13 9.29
CA ASP A 127 -7.25 11.79 10.65
C ASP A 127 -7.98 10.58 11.23
N TYR A 128 -9.23 10.35 10.85
CA TYR A 128 -10.01 9.20 11.33
C TYR A 128 -9.51 7.85 10.79
N PHE A 129 -8.71 7.82 9.72
CA PHE A 129 -8.00 6.64 9.26
C PHE A 129 -6.53 6.59 9.70
N ASN A 130 -6.00 7.65 10.32
CA ASN A 130 -4.65 7.62 10.87
C ASN A 130 -4.58 6.61 12.04
N VAL A 131 -3.44 5.90 12.17
CA VAL A 131 -3.21 4.92 13.24
C VAL A 131 -3.33 5.50 14.65
N LEU A 132 -3.17 6.82 14.81
CA LEU A 132 -3.38 7.53 16.06
C LEU A 132 -4.85 7.59 16.49
N ASN A 133 -5.78 7.22 15.63
CA ASN A 133 -7.20 7.06 15.96
C ASN A 133 -7.52 5.70 16.61
N ILE A 134 -6.57 4.76 16.65
CA ILE A 134 -6.73 3.52 17.40
C ILE A 134 -6.88 3.86 18.88
N PRO A 135 -7.96 3.39 19.58
CA PRO A 135 -8.18 3.69 20.98
C PRO A 135 -6.96 3.34 21.85
N ALA A 136 -6.59 4.25 22.76
CA ALA A 136 -5.37 4.10 23.57
C ALA A 136 -5.27 2.74 24.27
N GLY A 137 -6.38 2.26 24.86
CA GLY A 137 -6.44 0.96 25.53
C GLY A 137 -6.26 -0.26 24.62
N LYS A 138 -6.34 -0.06 23.28
CA LYS A 138 -6.17 -1.15 22.28
C LYS A 138 -4.81 -1.12 21.60
N ARG A 139 -4.03 -0.05 21.75
CA ARG A 139 -2.72 0.10 21.07
C ARG A 139 -1.72 -0.97 21.47
N ASN A 140 -1.69 -1.38 22.74
CA ASN A 140 -0.80 -2.46 23.19
C ASN A 140 -1.04 -3.77 22.43
N PHE A 141 -2.28 -4.06 22.03
CA PHE A 141 -2.57 -5.22 21.20
C PHE A 141 -1.88 -5.10 19.83
N VAL A 142 -2.00 -3.94 19.18
CA VAL A 142 -1.36 -3.69 17.87
C VAL A 142 0.16 -3.73 17.99
N ILE A 143 0.73 -3.09 19.02
CA ILE A 143 2.18 -3.11 19.29
C ILE A 143 2.68 -4.55 19.47
N ASN A 144 1.99 -5.36 20.28
CA ASN A 144 2.35 -6.75 20.50
C ASN A 144 2.27 -7.57 19.20
N ARG A 145 1.26 -7.31 18.35
CA ARG A 145 1.14 -7.96 17.03
C ARG A 145 2.33 -7.62 16.13
N LEU A 146 2.68 -6.33 16.00
CA LEU A 146 3.82 -5.89 15.21
C LEU A 146 5.16 -6.46 15.72
N ASN A 147 5.34 -6.54 17.05
CA ASN A 147 6.55 -7.10 17.68
C ASN A 147 6.72 -8.61 17.49
N GLN A 148 5.67 -9.32 17.04
CA GLN A 148 5.77 -10.75 16.69
C GLN A 148 6.39 -10.97 15.30
N SER A 149 6.47 -9.91 14.48
CA SER A 149 7.09 -10.00 13.15
C SER A 149 8.58 -10.30 13.24
N LYS A 150 9.08 -11.14 12.36
CA LYS A 150 10.52 -11.37 12.14
C LYS A 150 11.19 -10.22 11.36
N HIS A 151 10.40 -9.32 10.78
CA HIS A 151 10.88 -8.23 9.95
C HIS A 151 11.03 -6.94 10.75
N LYS A 152 12.27 -6.46 10.89
CA LYS A 152 12.55 -5.23 11.63
C LYS A 152 11.73 -4.03 11.13
N ILE A 153 11.56 -3.88 9.82
CA ILE A 153 10.80 -2.77 9.23
C ILE A 153 9.32 -2.79 9.67
N VAL A 154 8.75 -3.96 9.97
CA VAL A 154 7.39 -4.10 10.51
C VAL A 154 7.37 -3.78 12.01
N THR A 155 8.36 -4.27 12.78
CA THR A 155 8.45 -3.93 14.21
C THR A 155 8.69 -2.44 14.43
N ASP A 156 9.39 -1.76 13.51
CA ASP A 156 9.65 -0.32 13.58
C ASP A 156 8.34 0.52 13.45
N LEU A 157 7.26 -0.05 12.89
CA LEU A 157 5.96 0.61 12.82
C LEU A 157 5.34 0.89 14.20
N THR A 158 5.80 0.18 15.24
CA THR A 158 5.36 0.45 16.62
C THR A 158 5.61 1.90 17.02
N ALA A 159 6.66 2.54 16.49
CA ALA A 159 6.94 3.95 16.73
C ALA A 159 5.81 4.88 16.27
N MET A 160 5.03 4.49 15.27
CA MET A 160 3.91 5.30 14.78
C MET A 160 2.75 5.41 15.78
N ILE A 161 2.59 4.40 16.65
CA ILE A 161 1.48 4.31 17.62
C ILE A 161 1.94 4.38 19.09
N SER A 162 3.24 4.31 19.35
CA SER A 162 3.84 4.42 20.70
C SER A 162 3.94 5.90 21.12
N THR A 163 2.82 6.61 21.12
CA THR A 163 2.71 8.03 21.49
C THR A 163 1.50 8.24 22.39
N GLU A 164 1.54 9.29 23.20
CA GLU A 164 0.40 9.70 24.04
C GLU A 164 -0.71 10.38 23.22
N VAL A 165 -0.42 10.80 21.97
CA VAL A 165 -1.41 11.44 21.11
C VAL A 165 -2.49 10.45 20.70
N VAL A 166 -3.77 10.81 20.91
CA VAL A 166 -4.95 10.05 20.48
C VAL A 166 -5.92 11.00 19.81
N TYR A 167 -6.39 10.66 18.61
CA TYR A 167 -7.29 11.56 17.88
C TYR A 167 -8.74 11.49 18.34
N ASN A 168 -9.18 10.36 18.94
CA ASN A 168 -10.56 10.15 19.43
C ASN A 168 -11.65 10.40 18.37
N LEU A 169 -11.38 10.08 17.12
CA LEU A 169 -12.28 10.24 15.98
C LEU A 169 -13.01 8.93 15.64
N ASN A 170 -13.37 8.16 16.65
CA ASN A 170 -14.00 6.85 16.46
C ASN A 170 -15.38 6.98 15.81
N GLN A 171 -16.15 8.01 16.18
CA GLN A 171 -17.45 8.29 15.58
C GLN A 171 -17.30 8.63 14.09
N GLU A 172 -16.37 9.50 13.72
CA GLU A 172 -16.08 9.89 12.35
C GLU A 172 -15.60 8.69 11.53
N PHE A 173 -14.75 7.83 12.11
CA PHE A 173 -14.33 6.59 11.50
C PHE A 173 -15.53 5.72 11.13
N TRP A 174 -16.43 5.43 12.07
CA TRP A 174 -17.59 4.58 11.80
C TRP A 174 -18.61 5.23 10.86
N LEU A 175 -18.79 6.55 10.92
CA LEU A 175 -19.63 7.26 9.94
C LEU A 175 -19.08 7.09 8.52
N GLU A 176 -17.76 7.23 8.33
CA GLU A 176 -17.16 7.08 7.03
C GLU A 176 -17.15 5.62 6.56
N ILE A 177 -16.83 4.66 7.42
CA ILE A 177 -16.92 3.23 7.09
C ILE A 177 -18.34 2.85 6.63
N ASN A 178 -19.37 3.26 7.38
CA ASN A 178 -20.76 2.98 7.00
C ASN A 178 -21.14 3.65 5.66
N ARG A 179 -20.62 4.84 5.39
CA ARG A 179 -20.82 5.52 4.10
C ARG A 179 -20.16 4.75 2.96
N ILE A 180 -18.91 4.31 3.13
CA ILE A 180 -18.15 3.52 2.17
C ILE A 180 -18.88 2.21 1.88
N ASP A 181 -19.21 1.44 2.90
CA ASP A 181 -19.88 0.14 2.78
C ASP A 181 -21.21 0.26 2.03
N LYS A 182 -22.01 1.29 2.38
CA LYS A 182 -23.30 1.54 1.71
C LYS A 182 -23.13 1.88 0.22
N VAL A 183 -22.18 2.75 -0.11
CA VAL A 183 -21.96 3.21 -1.50
C VAL A 183 -21.38 2.10 -2.36
N ARG A 184 -20.41 1.35 -1.82
CA ARG A 184 -19.66 0.32 -2.55
C ARG A 184 -20.28 -1.07 -2.45
N LYS A 185 -21.32 -1.25 -1.59
CA LYS A 185 -21.93 -2.55 -1.27
C LYS A 185 -20.90 -3.54 -0.71
N GLU A 186 -20.00 -3.03 0.11
CA GLU A 186 -18.97 -3.78 0.82
C GLU A 186 -19.33 -3.91 2.30
N ASN A 187 -18.50 -4.61 3.08
CA ASN A 187 -18.70 -4.77 4.51
C ASN A 187 -17.37 -4.80 5.24
N PHE A 188 -17.04 -3.69 5.89
CA PHE A 188 -15.81 -3.55 6.67
C PHE A 188 -15.68 -4.61 7.77
N VAL A 189 -16.76 -4.90 8.49
CA VAL A 189 -16.74 -5.85 9.63
C VAL A 189 -16.33 -7.25 9.18
N THR A 190 -16.79 -7.68 8.01
CA THR A 190 -16.40 -8.99 7.45
C THR A 190 -15.03 -8.99 6.80
N THR A 191 -14.62 -7.87 6.22
CA THR A 191 -13.31 -7.73 5.58
C THR A 191 -12.18 -7.56 6.60
N TYR A 192 -12.46 -6.81 7.70
CA TYR A 192 -11.51 -6.50 8.77
C TYR A 192 -12.06 -6.87 10.16
N PRO A 193 -12.35 -8.15 10.45
CA PRO A 193 -13.03 -8.52 11.70
C PRO A 193 -12.22 -8.13 12.95
N GLU A 194 -10.90 -8.29 12.91
CA GLU A 194 -9.99 -7.96 14.02
C GLU A 194 -9.91 -6.45 14.26
N MET A 195 -9.70 -5.67 13.20
CA MET A 195 -9.67 -4.20 13.31
C MET A 195 -11.04 -3.65 13.70
N SER A 196 -12.14 -4.21 13.19
CA SER A 196 -13.47 -3.77 13.58
C SER A 196 -13.75 -3.98 15.07
N ALA A 197 -13.23 -5.07 15.65
CA ALA A 197 -13.32 -5.32 17.09
C ALA A 197 -12.48 -4.34 17.91
N LEU A 198 -11.29 -3.94 17.42
CA LEU A 198 -10.44 -2.95 18.06
C LEU A 198 -11.05 -1.55 18.03
N MET A 199 -11.66 -1.16 16.91
CA MET A 199 -12.26 0.17 16.72
C MET A 199 -13.64 0.34 17.37
N ARG A 200 -14.25 -0.73 17.89
CA ARG A 200 -15.44 -0.61 18.74
C ARG A 200 -15.00 -0.15 20.13
N SER A 201 -15.52 0.99 20.57
CA SER A 201 -15.39 1.41 21.96
C SER A 201 -16.00 0.33 22.88
N ASP A 202 -15.33 0.03 23.99
CA ASP A 202 -15.97 -0.71 25.07
C ASP A 202 -17.02 0.23 25.68
N ASP A 203 -18.23 0.27 25.09
CA ASP A 203 -19.40 0.95 25.67
C ASP A 203 -19.86 0.22 26.95
N ARG A 204 -18.99 0.16 27.96
CA ARG A 204 -19.33 -0.27 29.30
C ARG A 204 -19.22 0.83 30.37
N ASN A 205 -19.11 2.09 29.90
CA ASN A 205 -19.13 3.25 30.81
C ASN A 205 -19.93 4.39 30.15
N LEU A 206 -21.24 4.29 30.10
CA LEU A 206 -22.23 5.35 30.13
C LEU A 206 -23.26 5.03 31.20
#